data_c97d71622c646fab574ba92eee261e6d
#
_entry.id   c97d71622c646fab574ba92eee261e6d
#
_cell.length_a   1.000
_cell.length_b   1.000
_cell.length_c   1.000
_cell.angle_alpha   90.00
_cell.angle_beta   90.00
_cell.angle_gamma   90.00
#
_symmetry.space_group_name_H-M   'P 1'
#
loop_
_entity.id
_entity.type
_entity.pdbx_description
1 polymer ?
#
loop_
_entity_poly.entity_id
_entity_poly.type
_entity_poly.pdbx_seq_one_letter_code
_entity_poly.pdbx_strand_id
1 'polypeptide(L)'
;HLKGQVDAPRYVEGEKFSVCVGRMSLRARPSDDAAQDSELLFGESFTVYDRSDGWAWGQAANDLYVGYVKEGALTAPFVGEARVSALMAPVFAAADLKMPVRDLLPLNAQVSVRQRHGDYADIGHGFVHQRHLEPASEKDFVAVAQRFVGVPYVWGGKTAAGLDCSGLIQTALQAGGQSAPRDTDMMEKALGERVQAADRRGDLVFWKGHMGVMLDARMLLHANAFHMQVAIEPLNEAVARIEKVSGPVTAIKRL
;
A
#
# COMPACT_ATOMS: atom_id res chain seq x y z
N HIS A 1 22.03 6.09 9.79
CA HIS A 1 22.72 6.06 8.49
C HIS A 1 22.78 7.42 7.80
N LEU A 2 22.01 8.41 8.26
CA LEU A 2 22.00 9.77 7.70
C LEU A 2 23.14 10.66 8.19
N LYS A 3 23.92 10.22 9.21
CA LYS A 3 25.05 10.98 9.72
C LYS A 3 26.09 11.17 8.62
N GLY A 4 26.42 12.45 8.33
CA GLY A 4 27.32 12.83 7.25
C GLY A 4 26.65 13.00 5.88
N GLN A 5 25.35 12.72 5.75
CA GLN A 5 24.55 12.94 4.53
C GLN A 5 23.56 14.11 4.70
N VAL A 6 23.03 14.28 5.90
CA VAL A 6 22.09 15.35 6.26
C VAL A 6 22.64 16.05 7.48
N ASP A 7 22.65 17.37 7.47
CA ASP A 7 23.00 18.16 8.66
C ASP A 7 21.82 18.21 9.62
N ALA A 8 22.00 17.71 10.84
CA ALA A 8 20.98 17.66 11.87
C ALA A 8 21.58 17.86 13.26
N PRO A 9 20.84 18.51 14.18
CA PRO A 9 21.34 18.78 15.53
C PRO A 9 21.56 17.51 16.37
N ARG A 10 20.87 16.42 16.01
CA ARG A 10 20.96 15.12 16.69
C ARG A 10 20.72 13.96 15.73
N TYR A 11 21.46 12.88 15.92
CA TYR A 11 21.23 11.59 15.27
C TYR A 11 20.95 10.54 16.34
N VAL A 12 19.94 9.72 16.11
CA VAL A 12 19.54 8.62 17.00
C VAL A 12 19.57 7.30 16.24
N GLU A 13 19.84 6.23 16.94
CA GLU A 13 19.57 4.89 16.44
C GLU A 13 18.07 4.61 16.58
N GLY A 14 17.45 4.14 15.51
CA GLY A 14 16.04 3.81 15.53
C GLY A 14 15.80 2.42 16.15
N GLU A 15 14.66 2.27 16.79
CA GLU A 15 14.19 1.01 17.34
C GLU A 15 13.14 0.39 16.39
N LYS A 16 13.31 -0.89 16.06
CA LYS A 16 12.41 -1.60 15.13
C LYS A 16 11.19 -2.13 15.84
N PHE A 17 10.05 -1.98 15.17
CA PHE A 17 8.75 -2.51 15.55
C PHE A 17 8.05 -3.15 14.37
N SER A 18 7.02 -3.95 14.64
CA SER A 18 6.05 -4.42 13.64
C SER A 18 4.68 -3.84 13.92
N VAL A 19 3.92 -3.59 12.86
CA VAL A 19 2.52 -3.16 12.95
C VAL A 19 1.66 -4.32 13.44
N CYS A 20 0.81 -4.09 14.45
CA CYS A 20 -0.04 -5.12 15.08
C CYS A 20 -1.56 -4.90 14.87
N VAL A 21 -1.95 -3.99 14.00
CA VAL A 21 -3.33 -3.75 13.56
C VAL A 21 -3.44 -3.96 12.06
N GLY A 22 -4.61 -4.29 11.54
CA GLY A 22 -4.81 -4.59 10.12
C GLY A 22 -4.22 -3.52 9.21
N ARG A 23 -4.50 -2.25 9.52
CA ARG A 23 -3.89 -1.08 8.88
C ARG A 23 -3.82 0.10 9.84
N MET A 24 -2.83 0.96 9.70
CA MET A 24 -2.75 2.23 10.41
C MET A 24 -2.30 3.37 9.50
N SER A 25 -2.84 4.56 9.75
CA SER A 25 -2.44 5.77 9.03
C SER A 25 -1.03 6.20 9.43
N LEU A 26 -0.22 6.53 8.44
CA LEU A 26 1.01 7.29 8.59
C LEU A 26 0.71 8.75 8.25
N ARG A 27 0.98 9.67 9.18
CA ARG A 27 0.52 11.05 9.12
C ARG A 27 1.67 12.05 9.11
N ALA A 28 1.42 13.22 8.53
CA ALA A 28 2.37 14.33 8.50
C ALA A 28 2.66 14.94 9.88
N ARG A 29 1.75 14.82 10.87
CA ARG A 29 1.86 15.38 12.22
C ARG A 29 1.26 14.42 13.25
N PRO A 30 1.66 14.47 14.53
CA PRO A 30 1.13 13.63 15.60
C PRO A 30 -0.27 14.09 16.06
N SER A 31 -1.27 13.95 15.18
CA SER A 31 -2.66 14.34 15.44
C SER A 31 -3.61 13.49 14.61
N ASP A 32 -4.76 13.13 15.17
CA ASP A 32 -5.82 12.41 14.44
C ASP A 32 -6.44 13.27 13.32
N ASP A 33 -6.36 14.59 13.43
CA ASP A 33 -6.82 15.56 12.44
C ASP A 33 -5.77 15.90 11.37
N ALA A 34 -4.56 15.34 11.48
CA ALA A 34 -3.52 15.55 10.47
C ALA A 34 -3.83 14.74 9.20
N ALA A 35 -3.39 15.27 8.06
CA ALA A 35 -3.48 14.55 6.79
C ALA A 35 -2.79 13.18 6.89
N GLN A 36 -3.41 12.18 6.28
CA GLN A 36 -2.81 10.88 6.04
C GLN A 36 -1.95 10.97 4.77
N ASP A 37 -0.69 10.60 4.88
CA ASP A 37 0.22 10.57 3.72
C ASP A 37 0.40 9.15 3.17
N SER A 38 0.27 8.13 4.05
CA SER A 38 0.34 6.72 3.68
C SER A 38 -0.38 5.85 4.70
N GLU A 39 -0.38 4.53 4.46
CA GLU A 39 -0.80 3.51 5.43
C GLU A 39 0.33 2.50 5.64
N LEU A 40 0.35 1.91 6.84
CA LEU A 40 1.13 0.73 7.17
C LEU A 40 0.19 -0.43 7.44
N LEU A 41 0.59 -1.62 7.02
CA LEU A 41 -0.20 -2.85 7.10
C LEU A 41 0.32 -3.77 8.21
N PHE A 42 -0.53 -4.65 8.71
CA PHE A 42 -0.17 -5.65 9.70
C PHE A 42 1.11 -6.40 9.30
N GLY A 43 2.07 -6.49 10.22
CA GLY A 43 3.35 -7.15 10.03
C GLY A 43 4.42 -6.31 9.31
N GLU A 44 4.07 -5.15 8.74
CA GLU A 44 5.09 -4.27 8.18
C GLU A 44 6.04 -3.76 9.27
N SER A 45 7.32 -3.68 8.94
CA SER A 45 8.35 -3.18 9.85
C SER A 45 8.42 -1.66 9.81
N PHE A 46 8.46 -1.05 11.00
CA PHE A 46 8.57 0.39 11.20
C PHE A 46 9.71 0.69 12.17
N THR A 47 10.61 1.59 11.79
CA THR A 47 11.72 2.02 12.64
C THR A 47 11.36 3.33 13.31
N VAL A 48 11.23 3.33 14.65
CA VAL A 48 10.88 4.48 15.46
C VAL A 48 12.15 5.23 15.86
N TYR A 49 12.17 6.53 15.66
CA TYR A 49 13.29 7.44 16.03
C TYR A 49 12.91 8.41 17.13
N ASP A 50 11.61 8.69 17.33
CA ASP A 50 11.13 9.58 18.38
C ASP A 50 9.72 9.20 18.83
N ARG A 51 9.36 9.55 20.08
CA ARG A 51 8.03 9.31 20.65
C ARG A 51 7.56 10.54 21.42
N SER A 52 6.30 10.88 21.28
CA SER A 52 5.64 11.94 22.05
C SER A 52 4.14 11.71 22.07
N ASP A 53 3.54 11.79 23.27
CA ASP A 53 2.08 11.83 23.48
C ASP A 53 1.31 10.70 22.79
N GLY A 54 1.84 9.46 22.83
CA GLY A 54 1.23 8.27 22.23
C GLY A 54 1.40 8.17 20.71
N TRP A 55 2.28 9.01 20.14
CA TRP A 55 2.71 8.95 18.74
C TRP A 55 4.19 8.55 18.64
N ALA A 56 4.50 7.80 17.61
CA ALA A 56 5.86 7.44 17.23
C ALA A 56 6.18 8.06 15.85
N TRP A 57 7.28 8.81 15.76
CA TRP A 57 7.84 9.26 14.49
C TRP A 57 8.88 8.26 14.01
N GLY A 58 8.80 7.91 12.74
CA GLY A 58 9.69 6.89 12.23
C GLY A 58 9.60 6.69 10.73
N GLN A 59 10.13 5.55 10.28
CA GLN A 59 10.27 5.19 8.88
C GLN A 59 9.76 3.77 8.60
N ALA A 60 8.91 3.64 7.59
CA ALA A 60 8.48 2.36 7.03
C ALA A 60 9.66 1.67 6.33
N ALA A 61 9.78 0.35 6.51
CA ALA A 61 10.87 -0.40 5.88
C ALA A 61 10.61 -0.68 4.38
N ASN A 62 9.35 -0.78 3.96
CA ASN A 62 8.99 -1.21 2.62
C ASN A 62 9.25 -0.17 1.53
N ASP A 63 9.03 1.12 1.83
CA ASP A 63 9.11 2.21 0.88
C ASP A 63 9.91 3.41 1.38
N LEU A 64 10.45 3.29 2.61
CA LEU A 64 11.24 4.30 3.31
C LEU A 64 10.46 5.59 3.63
N TYR A 65 9.13 5.52 3.56
CA TYR A 65 8.29 6.66 3.88
C TYR A 65 8.36 7.01 5.36
N VAL A 66 8.36 8.30 5.69
CA VAL A 66 8.51 8.80 7.06
C VAL A 66 7.24 9.47 7.53
N GLY A 67 6.94 9.40 8.81
CA GLY A 67 5.78 10.08 9.40
C GLY A 67 5.47 9.61 10.80
N TYR A 68 4.32 10.05 11.29
CA TYR A 68 3.82 9.73 12.61
C TYR A 68 2.78 8.63 12.56
N VAL A 69 2.88 7.69 13.48
CA VAL A 69 1.93 6.59 13.68
C VAL A 69 1.50 6.54 15.15
N LYS A 70 0.34 5.91 15.44
CA LYS A 70 -0.07 5.62 16.82
C LYS A 70 0.86 4.58 17.44
N GLU A 71 1.47 4.90 18.58
CA GLU A 71 2.39 3.99 19.27
C GLU A 71 1.72 2.67 19.68
N GLY A 72 0.44 2.73 20.12
CA GLY A 72 -0.33 1.54 20.49
C GLY A 72 -0.64 0.56 19.35
N ALA A 73 -0.35 0.91 18.09
CA ALA A 73 -0.47 0.03 16.93
C ALA A 73 0.86 -0.68 16.58
N LEU A 74 1.89 -0.50 17.41
CA LEU A 74 3.21 -1.12 17.25
C LEU A 74 3.43 -2.21 18.30
N THR A 75 4.13 -3.26 17.91
CA THR A 75 4.53 -4.38 18.78
C THR A 75 6.00 -4.73 18.58
N ALA A 76 6.53 -5.61 19.43
CA ALA A 76 7.87 -6.17 19.25
C ALA A 76 8.04 -6.72 17.81
N PRO A 77 9.24 -6.58 17.23
CA PRO A 77 9.48 -7.00 15.86
C PRO A 77 9.20 -8.49 15.67
N PHE A 78 8.50 -8.83 14.58
CA PHE A 78 8.39 -10.22 14.12
C PHE A 78 8.55 -10.27 12.58
N VAL A 79 8.84 -11.46 12.09
CA VAL A 79 8.93 -11.72 10.64
C VAL A 79 7.74 -12.57 10.24
N GLY A 80 6.91 -12.06 9.33
CA GLY A 80 5.81 -12.83 8.76
C GLY A 80 6.32 -13.75 7.65
N GLU A 81 6.12 -15.06 7.79
CA GLU A 81 6.45 -16.05 6.77
C GLU A 81 5.33 -16.27 5.75
N ALA A 82 4.13 -15.77 6.03
CA ALA A 82 2.99 -15.81 5.12
C ALA A 82 2.46 -14.41 4.83
N ARG A 83 1.83 -14.25 3.67
CA ARG A 83 1.26 -12.98 3.21
C ARG A 83 -0.22 -13.16 2.90
N VAL A 84 -1.02 -12.15 3.22
CA VAL A 84 -2.43 -12.09 2.84
C VAL A 84 -2.55 -11.88 1.33
N SER A 85 -3.25 -12.78 0.65
CA SER A 85 -3.52 -12.76 -0.80
C SER A 85 -4.94 -12.29 -1.15
N ALA A 86 -5.87 -12.32 -0.19
CA ALA A 86 -7.20 -11.72 -0.33
C ALA A 86 -7.12 -10.19 -0.27
N LEU A 87 -8.07 -9.48 -0.90
CA LEU A 87 -8.14 -8.01 -0.77
C LEU A 87 -8.29 -7.56 0.69
N MET A 88 -9.12 -8.30 1.45
CA MET A 88 -9.31 -8.19 2.90
C MET A 88 -9.54 -9.59 3.47
N ALA A 89 -8.79 -9.98 4.48
CA ALA A 89 -8.90 -11.25 5.17
C ALA A 89 -9.43 -11.04 6.60
N PRO A 90 -10.61 -11.57 6.97
CA PRO A 90 -11.10 -11.53 8.33
C PRO A 90 -10.19 -12.32 9.29
N VAL A 91 -9.92 -11.75 10.45
CA VAL A 91 -9.30 -12.41 11.60
C VAL A 91 -10.39 -12.76 12.59
N PHE A 92 -10.66 -14.04 12.76
CA PHE A 92 -11.70 -14.54 13.66
C PHE A 92 -11.17 -14.78 15.08
N ALA A 93 -12.07 -14.71 16.06
CA ALA A 93 -11.72 -14.99 17.46
C ALA A 93 -11.38 -16.46 17.73
N ALA A 94 -11.85 -17.39 16.89
CA ALA A 94 -11.53 -18.82 16.91
C ALA A 94 -11.56 -19.36 15.47
N ALA A 95 -11.16 -20.63 15.29
CA ALA A 95 -11.10 -21.31 14.00
C ALA A 95 -12.50 -21.71 13.47
N ASP A 96 -13.40 -20.75 13.36
CA ASP A 96 -14.77 -20.92 12.88
C ASP A 96 -15.28 -19.61 12.28
N LEU A 97 -15.93 -19.68 11.10
CA LEU A 97 -16.46 -18.52 10.35
C LEU A 97 -17.59 -17.78 11.08
N LYS A 98 -18.24 -18.42 12.08
CA LYS A 98 -19.32 -17.81 12.88
C LYS A 98 -18.81 -17.03 14.09
N MET A 99 -17.51 -17.11 14.37
CA MET A 99 -16.90 -16.36 15.47
C MET A 99 -16.79 -14.86 15.13
N PRO A 100 -16.76 -14.02 16.17
CA PRO A 100 -16.56 -12.58 15.96
C PRO A 100 -15.29 -12.29 15.17
N VAL A 101 -15.39 -11.36 14.24
CA VAL A 101 -14.23 -10.79 13.53
C VAL A 101 -13.55 -9.77 14.44
N ARG A 102 -12.27 -9.97 14.71
CA ARG A 102 -11.44 -9.10 15.55
C ARG A 102 -10.75 -8.00 14.75
N ASP A 103 -10.36 -8.33 13.50
CA ASP A 103 -9.60 -7.45 12.62
C ASP A 103 -9.83 -7.83 11.16
N LEU A 104 -9.42 -6.96 10.24
CA LEU A 104 -9.42 -7.17 8.79
C LEU A 104 -8.00 -6.91 8.27
N LEU A 105 -7.32 -7.95 7.82
CA LEU A 105 -5.98 -7.83 7.24
C LEU A 105 -6.07 -7.58 5.74
N PRO A 106 -5.49 -6.49 5.22
CA PRO A 106 -5.51 -6.21 3.80
C PRO A 106 -4.51 -7.07 3.01
N LEU A 107 -4.66 -7.07 1.69
CA LEU A 107 -3.68 -7.64 0.76
C LEU A 107 -2.27 -7.13 1.11
N ASN A 108 -1.29 -8.00 1.06
CA ASN A 108 0.11 -7.79 1.44
C ASN A 108 0.41 -7.75 2.95
N ALA A 109 -0.57 -7.75 3.84
CA ALA A 109 -0.30 -7.92 5.27
C ALA A 109 0.52 -9.19 5.51
N GLN A 110 1.48 -9.12 6.44
CA GLN A 110 2.42 -10.21 6.74
C GLN A 110 2.07 -10.84 8.08
N VAL A 111 1.98 -12.15 8.14
CA VAL A 111 1.59 -12.88 9.34
C VAL A 111 2.55 -14.02 9.64
N SER A 112 2.77 -14.29 10.93
CA SER A 112 3.42 -15.50 11.41
C SER A 112 2.36 -16.55 11.74
N VAL A 113 2.44 -17.72 11.12
CA VAL A 113 1.52 -18.83 11.36
C VAL A 113 2.05 -19.69 12.49
N ARG A 114 1.44 -19.59 13.69
CA ARG A 114 1.83 -20.37 14.86
C ARG A 114 1.42 -21.84 14.75
N GLN A 115 0.19 -22.05 14.31
CA GLN A 115 -0.40 -23.38 14.17
C GLN A 115 -1.53 -23.37 13.14
N ARG A 116 -1.78 -24.52 12.52
CA ARG A 116 -2.92 -24.74 11.60
C ARG A 116 -4.00 -25.58 12.28
N HIS A 117 -5.26 -25.15 12.16
CA HIS A 117 -6.45 -25.78 12.72
C HIS A 117 -7.47 -25.99 11.59
N GLY A 118 -7.45 -27.15 10.94
CA GLY A 118 -8.28 -27.41 9.76
C GLY A 118 -8.00 -26.39 8.66
N ASP A 119 -9.04 -25.65 8.25
CA ASP A 119 -8.95 -24.60 7.22
C ASP A 119 -8.41 -23.26 7.75
N TYR A 120 -8.08 -23.14 9.02
CA TYR A 120 -7.64 -21.89 9.66
C TYR A 120 -6.19 -21.96 10.12
N ALA A 121 -5.54 -20.81 10.06
CA ALA A 121 -4.21 -20.55 10.62
C ALA A 121 -4.33 -19.64 11.85
N ASP A 122 -3.79 -20.07 13.00
CA ASP A 122 -3.57 -19.21 14.16
C ASP A 122 -2.37 -18.30 13.88
N ILE A 123 -2.61 -17.00 13.83
CA ILE A 123 -1.59 -15.98 13.62
C ILE A 123 -1.20 -15.24 14.91
N GLY A 124 -1.62 -15.76 16.08
CA GLY A 124 -1.37 -15.16 17.39
C GLY A 124 -2.24 -13.95 17.73
N HIS A 125 -2.82 -13.32 16.73
CA HIS A 125 -3.80 -12.23 16.83
C HIS A 125 -5.24 -12.76 16.69
N GLY A 126 -5.39 -13.98 16.23
CA GLY A 126 -6.62 -14.70 15.95
C GLY A 126 -6.43 -15.69 14.81
N PHE A 127 -7.52 -16.04 14.14
CA PHE A 127 -7.55 -17.10 13.15
C PHE A 127 -7.92 -16.54 11.78
N VAL A 128 -7.09 -16.83 10.77
CA VAL A 128 -7.32 -16.45 9.36
C VAL A 128 -7.57 -17.71 8.55
N HIS A 129 -8.54 -17.69 7.65
CA HIS A 129 -8.78 -18.82 6.75
C HIS A 129 -7.59 -18.98 5.78
N GLN A 130 -7.05 -20.20 5.65
CA GLN A 130 -5.81 -20.47 4.92
C GLN A 130 -5.85 -20.06 3.45
N ARG A 131 -7.03 -20.10 2.80
CA ARG A 131 -7.20 -19.59 1.42
C ARG A 131 -6.86 -18.11 1.24
N HIS A 132 -6.86 -17.33 2.33
CA HIS A 132 -6.47 -15.93 2.31
C HIS A 132 -4.95 -15.73 2.48
N LEU A 133 -4.22 -16.81 2.79
CA LEU A 133 -2.76 -16.82 3.01
C LEU A 133 -2.02 -17.60 1.92
N GLU A 134 -2.69 -18.07 0.91
CA GLU A 134 -2.05 -18.74 -0.22
C GLU A 134 -1.17 -17.74 -0.97
N PRO A 135 0.03 -18.14 -1.41
CA PRO A 135 0.87 -17.27 -2.22
C PRO A 135 0.06 -16.82 -3.42
N ALA A 136 -0.06 -15.52 -3.61
CA ALA A 136 -0.61 -14.99 -4.83
C ALA A 136 0.32 -15.47 -5.97
N SER A 137 -0.17 -16.40 -6.78
CA SER A 137 0.54 -16.88 -7.97
C SER A 137 0.49 -15.84 -9.10
N GLU A 138 -0.26 -14.78 -8.90
CA GLU A 138 -0.52 -13.74 -9.90
C GLU A 138 0.69 -12.82 -10.01
N LYS A 139 1.46 -13.01 -11.07
CA LYS A 139 2.59 -12.14 -11.41
C LYS A 139 2.17 -10.91 -12.21
N ASP A 140 0.96 -10.92 -12.78
CA ASP A 140 0.39 -9.78 -13.49
C ASP A 140 -0.15 -8.75 -12.47
N PHE A 141 0.65 -7.75 -12.15
CA PHE A 141 0.24 -6.68 -11.23
C PHE A 141 -0.99 -5.92 -11.73
N VAL A 142 -1.24 -5.89 -13.04
CA VAL A 142 -2.43 -5.25 -13.60
C VAL A 142 -3.69 -6.07 -13.25
N ALA A 143 -3.61 -7.40 -13.28
CA ALA A 143 -4.70 -8.25 -12.82
C ALA A 143 -4.98 -8.04 -11.32
N VAL A 144 -3.94 -7.85 -10.51
CA VAL A 144 -4.10 -7.49 -9.09
C VAL A 144 -4.78 -6.12 -8.96
N ALA A 145 -4.33 -5.10 -9.70
CA ALA A 145 -4.92 -3.76 -9.66
C ALA A 145 -6.40 -3.77 -10.10
N GLN A 146 -6.78 -4.58 -11.06
CA GLN A 146 -8.17 -4.74 -11.52
C GLN A 146 -9.11 -5.25 -10.42
N ARG A 147 -8.62 -6.02 -9.44
CA ARG A 147 -9.43 -6.51 -8.31
C ARG A 147 -9.96 -5.37 -7.43
N PHE A 148 -9.37 -4.18 -7.50
CA PHE A 148 -9.75 -3.00 -6.72
C PHE A 148 -10.77 -2.09 -7.41
N VAL A 149 -11.25 -2.42 -8.62
CA VAL A 149 -12.27 -1.61 -9.30
C VAL A 149 -13.49 -1.41 -8.40
N GLY A 150 -13.92 -0.13 -8.26
CA GLY A 150 -15.00 0.28 -7.37
C GLY A 150 -14.58 0.57 -5.91
N VAL A 151 -13.35 0.28 -5.53
CA VAL A 151 -12.85 0.67 -4.19
C VAL A 151 -12.76 2.19 -4.10
N PRO A 152 -13.24 2.82 -3.00
CA PRO A 152 -13.22 4.27 -2.84
C PRO A 152 -11.83 4.89 -2.99
N TYR A 153 -11.79 6.11 -3.54
CA TYR A 153 -10.58 6.92 -3.50
C TYR A 153 -10.38 7.49 -2.11
N VAL A 154 -9.23 7.19 -1.52
CA VAL A 154 -8.81 7.75 -0.22
C VAL A 154 -7.35 8.18 -0.35
N TRP A 155 -7.09 9.47 -0.10
CA TRP A 155 -5.74 10.00 -0.10
C TRP A 155 -4.86 9.26 0.92
N GLY A 156 -3.66 8.86 0.53
CA GLY A 156 -2.75 8.07 1.35
C GLY A 156 -3.14 6.60 1.51
N GLY A 157 -4.27 6.16 0.93
CA GLY A 157 -4.76 4.78 1.07
C GLY A 157 -3.96 3.76 0.27
N LYS A 158 -3.87 2.53 0.81
CA LYS A 158 -3.16 1.37 0.22
C LYS A 158 -3.98 0.07 0.29
N THR A 159 -5.26 0.14 0.64
CA THR A 159 -6.06 -1.05 0.94
C THR A 159 -7.43 -1.04 0.25
N ALA A 160 -8.14 -2.15 0.30
CA ALA A 160 -9.53 -2.21 -0.21
C ALA A 160 -10.53 -1.38 0.62
N ALA A 161 -10.11 -0.77 1.73
CA ALA A 161 -10.91 0.24 2.43
C ALA A 161 -10.79 1.64 1.78
N GLY A 162 -9.81 1.83 0.91
CA GLY A 162 -9.58 3.02 0.11
C GLY A 162 -8.16 3.05 -0.45
N LEU A 163 -8.01 3.60 -1.65
CA LEU A 163 -6.75 3.70 -2.39
C LEU A 163 -6.61 5.08 -3.01
N ASP A 164 -5.38 5.61 -3.04
CA ASP A 164 -5.01 6.65 -3.99
C ASP A 164 -4.34 6.07 -5.25
N CYS A 165 -3.97 6.94 -6.20
CA CYS A 165 -3.45 6.51 -7.49
C CYS A 165 -2.14 5.71 -7.39
N SER A 166 -1.17 6.20 -6.63
CA SER A 166 0.11 5.52 -6.41
C SER A 166 -0.04 4.33 -5.44
N GLY A 167 -0.93 4.41 -4.43
CA GLY A 167 -1.24 3.31 -3.52
C GLY A 167 -1.81 2.10 -4.25
N LEU A 168 -2.66 2.29 -5.26
CA LEU A 168 -3.16 1.21 -6.12
C LEU A 168 -2.00 0.47 -6.82
N ILE A 169 -1.11 1.22 -7.46
CA ILE A 169 0.01 0.63 -8.22
C ILE A 169 1.05 0.02 -7.28
N GLN A 170 1.39 0.70 -6.17
CA GLN A 170 2.31 0.16 -5.17
C GLN A 170 1.80 -1.18 -4.61
N THR A 171 0.53 -1.22 -4.19
CA THR A 171 -0.08 -2.43 -3.62
C THR A 171 -0.10 -3.58 -4.62
N ALA A 172 -0.40 -3.29 -5.89
CA ALA A 172 -0.44 -4.30 -6.94
C ALA A 172 0.97 -4.85 -7.27
N LEU A 173 1.98 -4.00 -7.35
CA LEU A 173 3.38 -4.40 -7.56
C LEU A 173 3.90 -5.22 -6.38
N GLN A 174 3.62 -4.80 -5.14
CA GLN A 174 4.01 -5.52 -3.92
C GLN A 174 3.40 -6.93 -3.85
N ALA A 175 2.16 -7.12 -4.32
CA ALA A 175 1.53 -8.44 -4.39
C ALA A 175 2.30 -9.39 -5.35
N GLY A 176 2.89 -8.85 -6.41
CA GLY A 176 3.79 -9.56 -7.33
C GLY A 176 5.23 -9.69 -6.83
N GLY A 177 5.56 -9.20 -5.63
CA GLY A 177 6.91 -9.25 -5.05
C GLY A 177 7.84 -8.13 -5.53
N GLN A 178 7.32 -7.10 -6.19
CA GLN A 178 8.09 -5.94 -6.66
C GLN A 178 7.91 -4.77 -5.68
N SER A 179 9.01 -4.12 -5.30
CA SER A 179 8.96 -2.90 -4.50
C SER A 179 8.76 -1.67 -5.38
N ALA A 180 8.02 -0.69 -4.86
CA ALA A 180 7.84 0.61 -5.50
C ALA A 180 7.82 1.72 -4.43
N PRO A 181 8.32 2.92 -4.75
CA PRO A 181 8.15 4.08 -3.89
C PRO A 181 6.67 4.40 -3.63
N ARG A 182 6.39 5.25 -2.65
CA ARG A 182 5.01 5.62 -2.31
C ARG A 182 4.43 6.69 -3.23
N ASP A 183 5.20 7.72 -3.55
CA ASP A 183 4.72 8.89 -4.26
C ASP A 183 4.88 8.76 -5.78
N THR A 184 3.93 9.35 -6.50
CA THR A 184 3.84 9.29 -7.97
C THR A 184 5.11 9.80 -8.66
N ASP A 185 5.68 10.92 -8.17
CA ASP A 185 6.90 11.51 -8.76
C ASP A 185 8.15 10.65 -8.50
N MET A 186 8.18 9.94 -7.37
CA MET A 186 9.23 8.98 -7.06
C MET A 186 9.08 7.71 -7.92
N MET A 187 7.84 7.24 -8.14
CA MET A 187 7.54 6.13 -9.05
C MET A 187 7.93 6.45 -10.49
N GLU A 188 7.61 7.68 -10.97
CA GLU A 188 7.98 8.12 -12.31
C GLU A 188 9.49 8.05 -12.54
N LYS A 189 10.29 8.37 -11.51
CA LYS A 189 11.76 8.30 -11.58
C LYS A 189 12.30 6.87 -11.48
N ALA A 190 11.70 6.04 -10.62
CA ALA A 190 12.25 4.75 -10.22
C ALA A 190 11.77 3.57 -11.06
N LEU A 191 10.56 3.63 -11.64
CA LEU A 191 9.94 2.49 -12.31
C LEU A 191 10.21 2.48 -13.81
N GLY A 192 10.52 1.31 -14.33
CA GLY A 192 10.55 0.97 -15.76
C GLY A 192 11.31 1.92 -16.68
N GLU A 193 11.25 1.64 -17.96
CA GLU A 193 11.85 2.46 -19.00
C GLU A 193 10.83 3.41 -19.65
N ARG A 194 11.27 4.60 -20.09
CA ARG A 194 10.41 5.55 -20.78
C ARG A 194 10.10 5.05 -22.18
N VAL A 195 8.82 5.07 -22.55
CA VAL A 195 8.32 4.74 -23.89
C VAL A 195 7.55 5.90 -24.50
N GLN A 196 7.36 5.87 -25.84
CA GLN A 196 6.72 6.97 -26.58
C GLN A 196 5.18 6.92 -26.52
N ALA A 197 4.60 5.73 -26.36
CA ALA A 197 3.16 5.54 -26.37
C ALA A 197 2.72 4.52 -25.30
N ALA A 198 1.53 4.74 -24.74
CA ALA A 198 0.86 3.83 -23.83
C ALA A 198 -0.01 2.87 -24.67
N ASP A 199 0.62 1.86 -25.26
CA ASP A 199 -0.01 0.96 -26.23
C ASP A 199 -0.08 -0.51 -25.77
N ARG A 200 0.41 -0.80 -24.59
CA ARG A 200 0.43 -2.17 -24.03
C ARG A 200 -0.16 -2.23 -22.61
N ARG A 201 -0.71 -3.39 -22.32
CA ARG A 201 -1.07 -3.74 -20.94
C ARG A 201 0.15 -3.60 -20.03
N GLY A 202 -0.04 -2.91 -18.89
CA GLY A 202 1.00 -2.67 -17.90
C GLY A 202 1.80 -1.38 -18.12
N ASP A 203 1.61 -0.67 -19.23
CA ASP A 203 2.21 0.66 -19.39
C ASP A 203 1.67 1.59 -18.31
N LEU A 204 2.56 2.27 -17.59
CA LEU A 204 2.23 3.27 -16.59
C LEU A 204 2.19 4.65 -17.21
N VAL A 205 1.11 5.37 -17.00
CA VAL A 205 0.93 6.75 -17.50
C VAL A 205 0.99 7.70 -16.32
N PHE A 206 1.85 8.73 -16.41
CA PHE A 206 2.10 9.69 -15.34
C PHE A 206 1.68 11.11 -15.74
N TRP A 207 1.13 11.81 -14.77
CA TRP A 207 0.88 13.26 -14.78
C TRP A 207 1.45 13.86 -13.49
N LYS A 208 1.50 15.17 -13.40
CA LYS A 208 1.90 15.84 -12.16
C LYS A 208 0.95 15.44 -11.01
N GLY A 209 1.46 14.64 -10.07
CA GLY A 209 0.72 14.19 -8.89
C GLY A 209 -0.35 13.13 -9.18
N HIS A 210 -0.32 12.48 -10.36
CA HIS A 210 -1.27 11.42 -10.70
C HIS A 210 -0.66 10.35 -11.59
N MET A 211 -1.21 9.14 -11.52
CA MET A 211 -0.81 8.03 -12.38
C MET A 211 -1.92 7.00 -12.58
N GLY A 212 -1.77 6.18 -13.59
CA GLY A 212 -2.59 5.01 -13.85
C GLY A 212 -1.84 3.95 -14.64
N VAL A 213 -2.48 2.81 -14.89
CA VAL A 213 -1.93 1.68 -15.64
C VAL A 213 -2.86 1.30 -16.79
N MET A 214 -2.27 0.98 -17.93
CA MET A 214 -3.02 0.53 -19.10
C MET A 214 -3.48 -0.92 -18.93
N LEU A 215 -4.77 -1.18 -19.20
CA LEU A 215 -5.31 -2.52 -19.31
C LEU A 215 -5.06 -3.13 -20.70
N ASP A 216 -5.06 -2.27 -21.70
CA ASP A 216 -4.79 -2.55 -23.11
C ASP A 216 -4.38 -1.23 -23.80
N ALA A 217 -4.36 -1.18 -25.13
CA ALA A 217 -3.97 0.01 -25.87
C ALA A 217 -4.98 1.20 -25.76
N ARG A 218 -6.10 1.05 -25.05
CA ARG A 218 -7.18 2.06 -25.01
C ARG A 218 -7.64 2.41 -23.60
N MET A 219 -7.66 1.43 -22.69
CA MET A 219 -8.30 1.56 -21.39
C MET A 219 -7.28 1.76 -20.29
N LEU A 220 -7.50 2.80 -19.50
CA LEU A 220 -6.72 3.16 -18.32
C LEU A 220 -7.46 2.70 -17.05
N LEU A 221 -6.73 2.09 -16.13
CA LEU A 221 -7.17 1.80 -14.77
C LEU A 221 -6.44 2.74 -13.81
N HIS A 222 -7.16 3.44 -12.98
CA HIS A 222 -6.58 4.32 -11.96
C HIS A 222 -7.54 4.60 -10.80
N ALA A 223 -7.00 4.87 -9.61
CA ALA A 223 -7.75 5.47 -8.52
C ALA A 223 -7.73 6.99 -8.69
N ASN A 224 -8.88 7.64 -8.72
CA ASN A 224 -8.92 9.07 -9.01
C ASN A 224 -10.07 9.80 -8.29
N ALA A 225 -9.85 11.08 -8.01
CA ALA A 225 -10.81 11.94 -7.31
C ALA A 225 -12.02 12.34 -8.19
N PHE A 226 -11.95 12.21 -9.50
CA PHE A 226 -13.07 12.50 -10.39
C PHE A 226 -14.20 11.48 -10.21
N HIS A 227 -13.87 10.18 -10.21
CA HIS A 227 -14.82 9.11 -9.96
C HIS A 227 -14.99 8.81 -8.45
N MET A 228 -14.14 9.37 -7.59
CA MET A 228 -14.02 9.04 -6.16
C MET A 228 -13.84 7.54 -5.87
N GLN A 229 -13.22 6.82 -6.82
CA GLN A 229 -12.96 5.38 -6.74
C GLN A 229 -11.88 4.93 -7.72
N VAL A 230 -11.53 3.66 -7.64
CA VAL A 230 -10.77 2.97 -8.70
C VAL A 230 -11.71 2.73 -9.87
N ALA A 231 -11.37 3.29 -11.04
CA ALA A 231 -12.20 3.26 -12.24
C ALA A 231 -11.40 2.85 -13.47
N ILE A 232 -12.11 2.36 -14.46
CA ILE A 232 -11.60 2.08 -15.80
C ILE A 232 -12.27 3.06 -16.77
N GLU A 233 -11.48 3.75 -17.56
CA GLU A 233 -11.98 4.68 -18.59
C GLU A 233 -11.08 4.72 -19.82
N PRO A 234 -11.56 5.23 -20.98
CA PRO A 234 -10.71 5.45 -22.13
C PRO A 234 -9.57 6.43 -21.83
N LEU A 235 -8.32 6.06 -22.19
CA LEU A 235 -7.14 6.89 -21.94
C LEU A 235 -7.28 8.31 -22.52
N ASN A 236 -7.83 8.44 -23.71
CA ASN A 236 -8.01 9.76 -24.34
C ASN A 236 -8.96 10.68 -23.56
N GLU A 237 -10.00 10.15 -22.94
CA GLU A 237 -10.92 10.90 -22.08
C GLU A 237 -10.23 11.32 -20.78
N ALA A 238 -9.48 10.39 -20.15
CA ALA A 238 -8.68 10.68 -18.98
C ALA A 238 -7.65 11.80 -19.27
N VAL A 239 -6.89 11.69 -20.37
CA VAL A 239 -5.91 12.72 -20.79
C VAL A 239 -6.57 14.07 -20.95
N ALA A 240 -7.64 14.16 -21.74
CA ALA A 240 -8.34 15.42 -22.02
C ALA A 240 -8.90 16.10 -20.76
N ARG A 241 -9.28 15.32 -19.75
CA ARG A 241 -9.79 15.81 -18.47
C ARG A 241 -8.65 16.22 -17.52
N ILE A 242 -7.65 15.34 -17.35
CA ILE A 242 -6.57 15.54 -16.39
C ILE A 242 -5.67 16.70 -16.83
N GLU A 243 -5.44 16.87 -18.13
CA GLU A 243 -4.63 17.96 -18.66
C GLU A 243 -5.12 19.34 -18.23
N LYS A 244 -6.42 19.53 -18.09
CA LYS A 244 -7.03 20.80 -17.64
C LYS A 244 -6.72 21.16 -16.18
N VAL A 245 -6.37 20.17 -15.35
CA VAL A 245 -6.19 20.33 -13.90
C VAL A 245 -4.74 20.13 -13.50
N SER A 246 -4.07 19.12 -14.04
CA SER A 246 -2.72 18.69 -13.64
C SER A 246 -1.66 18.87 -14.73
N GLY A 247 -2.04 19.37 -15.91
CA GLY A 247 -1.16 19.49 -17.07
C GLY A 247 -1.06 18.20 -17.89
N PRO A 248 -0.19 18.19 -18.92
CA PRO A 248 -0.07 17.07 -19.84
C PRO A 248 0.54 15.83 -19.18
N VAL A 249 0.49 14.70 -19.88
CA VAL A 249 1.22 13.48 -19.53
C VAL A 249 2.72 13.81 -19.42
N THR A 250 3.33 13.51 -18.27
CA THR A 250 4.75 13.76 -17.99
C THR A 250 5.65 12.63 -18.47
N ALA A 251 5.19 11.39 -18.32
CA ALA A 251 5.88 10.21 -18.79
C ALA A 251 4.95 9.04 -19.05
N ILE A 252 5.37 8.16 -19.92
CA ILE A 252 4.83 6.81 -20.05
C ILE A 252 5.98 5.85 -19.79
N LYS A 253 5.76 4.87 -18.93
CA LYS A 253 6.78 3.92 -18.48
C LYS A 253 6.33 2.48 -18.71
N ARG A 254 7.28 1.60 -19.03
CA ARG A 254 7.07 0.15 -19.20
C ARG A 254 7.99 -0.60 -18.26
N LEU A 255 7.40 -1.51 -17.45
CA LEU A 255 8.10 -2.36 -16.50
C LEU A 255 8.75 -3.57 -17.20
#